data_d9297d05e6a94702444f2921fa0dc9df
#
_entry.id   d9297d05e6a94702444f2921fa0dc9df
#
_cell.length_a   1.000
_cell.length_b   1.000
_cell.length_c   1.000
_cell.angle_alpha   90.00
_cell.angle_beta   90.00
_cell.angle_gamma   90.00
#
_symmetry.space_group_name_H-M   'P 1'
#
loop_
_entity.id
_entity.type
_entity.pdbx_description
1 polymer ?
#
loop_
_entity_poly.entity_id
_entity_poly.type
_entity_poly.pdbx_seq_one_letter_code
_entity_poly.pdbx_strand_id
1 'polypeptide(L)'
;MSAAVEPLHRPRPASSASLELNGVHAGYGDFAALFGVGLHVDPGEAVGVVGPNGAGKTTLLRVISGLIRPTAGSLRFDGHDLTTTPAHALPALGIAHVPENRRLFPHLTVEENLKVGAFSPAARPHFIARRDHVYELFPKMKARRHQLAGTMSGGEQQMCAIGRALMCGPRILLLDEPSAGLAPLVVQQVFDLVRRIRQEGLTVLIVEQNVAQVLRVVDRAYVLETGRVAAEGRSAELAADPAIRRSYLGGH
;
A
#
# COMPACT_ATOMS: atom_id res chain seq x y z
N MET A 1 30.56 -11.85 15.26
CA MET A 1 29.40 -11.51 16.08
C MET A 1 28.32 -11.05 15.09
N SER A 2 27.36 -11.94 14.81
CA SER A 2 26.26 -11.66 13.88
C SER A 2 25.26 -10.76 14.61
N ALA A 3 25.14 -9.49 14.17
CA ALA A 3 24.06 -8.63 14.62
C ALA A 3 22.77 -9.23 14.10
N ALA A 4 21.90 -9.63 15.03
CA ALA A 4 20.54 -10.08 14.68
C ALA A 4 19.86 -8.96 13.88
N VAL A 5 19.44 -9.25 12.66
CA VAL A 5 18.63 -8.35 11.84
C VAL A 5 17.33 -8.12 12.59
N GLU A 6 17.11 -6.91 13.09
CA GLU A 6 15.82 -6.55 13.64
C GLU A 6 14.77 -6.67 12.52
N PRO A 7 13.68 -7.43 12.74
CA PRO A 7 12.59 -7.49 11.76
C PRO A 7 12.08 -6.07 11.50
N LEU A 8 11.57 -5.81 10.29
CA LEU A 8 11.00 -4.51 9.87
C LEU A 8 9.98 -3.98 10.88
N HIS A 9 9.41 -4.90 11.62
CA HIS A 9 8.45 -4.63 12.67
C HIS A 9 8.88 -5.43 13.91
N ARG A 10 9.38 -4.76 14.96
CA ARG A 10 9.29 -5.36 16.30
C ARG A 10 7.81 -5.52 16.59
N PRO A 11 7.34 -6.72 17.04
CA PRO A 11 6.01 -6.82 17.59
C PRO A 11 5.97 -5.86 18.80
N ARG A 12 5.45 -4.65 18.59
CA ARG A 12 4.93 -3.86 19.71
C ARG A 12 3.80 -4.71 20.30
N PRO A 13 3.65 -4.73 21.64
CA PRO A 13 2.48 -5.36 22.26
C PRO A 13 1.26 -4.88 21.49
N ALA A 14 0.31 -5.78 21.24
CA ALA A 14 -0.89 -5.58 20.47
C ALA A 14 -1.52 -4.20 20.79
N SER A 15 -1.04 -3.17 20.15
CA SER A 15 -1.65 -1.86 20.17
C SER A 15 -2.69 -1.88 19.06
N SER A 16 -3.84 -1.35 19.34
CA SER A 16 -5.00 -1.20 18.45
C SER A 16 -4.73 -0.38 17.18
N ALA A 17 -3.55 -0.52 16.57
CA ALA A 17 -3.12 0.21 15.38
C ALA A 17 -3.94 -0.21 14.18
N SER A 18 -5.17 0.26 14.11
CA SER A 18 -6.08 0.07 12.99
C SER A 18 -6.21 1.33 12.17
N LEU A 19 -6.44 1.16 10.88
CA LEU A 19 -6.91 2.24 10.02
C LEU A 19 -8.44 2.18 9.96
N GLU A 20 -9.08 3.29 10.30
CA GLU A 20 -10.54 3.40 10.34
C GLU A 20 -11.01 4.60 9.54
N LEU A 21 -11.95 4.36 8.62
CA LEU A 21 -12.68 5.37 7.87
C LEU A 21 -14.15 5.24 8.19
N ASN A 22 -14.80 6.34 8.57
CA ASN A 22 -16.23 6.35 8.88
C ASN A 22 -16.93 7.45 8.09
N GLY A 23 -17.76 7.05 7.13
CA GLY A 23 -18.60 7.96 6.34
C GLY A 23 -17.82 9.00 5.56
N VAL A 24 -16.67 8.64 4.99
CA VAL A 24 -15.76 9.57 4.31
C VAL A 24 -16.32 10.04 2.98
N HIS A 25 -16.44 11.36 2.83
CA HIS A 25 -16.71 12.04 1.57
C HIS A 25 -15.48 12.80 1.12
N ALA A 26 -15.14 12.74 -0.16
CA ALA A 26 -13.98 13.46 -0.71
C ALA A 26 -14.11 13.63 -2.23
N GLY A 27 -13.36 14.58 -2.79
CA GLY A 27 -13.34 14.85 -4.22
C GLY A 27 -12.28 15.85 -4.62
N TYR A 28 -12.42 16.40 -5.82
CA TYR A 28 -11.51 17.36 -6.45
C TYR A 28 -12.29 18.63 -6.80
N GLY A 29 -12.12 19.71 -6.03
CA GLY A 29 -12.94 20.89 -6.19
C GLY A 29 -14.42 20.55 -6.04
N ASP A 30 -15.24 20.89 -7.02
CA ASP A 30 -16.67 20.61 -7.03
C ASP A 30 -17.03 19.17 -7.44
N PHE A 31 -16.06 18.39 -7.87
CA PHE A 31 -16.27 17.01 -8.30
C PHE A 31 -16.11 16.03 -7.13
N ALA A 32 -17.23 15.54 -6.61
CA ALA A 32 -17.25 14.50 -5.57
C ALA A 32 -16.88 13.12 -6.16
N ALA A 33 -15.99 12.40 -5.48
CA ALA A 33 -15.51 11.09 -5.91
C ALA A 33 -15.74 9.98 -4.88
N LEU A 34 -15.92 10.31 -3.60
CA LEU A 34 -16.24 9.37 -2.52
C LEU A 34 -17.49 9.84 -1.80
N PHE A 35 -18.40 8.91 -1.51
CA PHE A 35 -19.72 9.18 -0.97
C PHE A 35 -20.02 8.31 0.25
N GLY A 36 -19.52 8.71 1.42
CA GLY A 36 -19.78 8.03 2.68
C GLY A 36 -19.03 6.70 2.82
N VAL A 37 -17.79 6.63 2.34
CA VAL A 37 -16.98 5.41 2.41
C VAL A 37 -16.62 5.09 3.85
N GLY A 38 -16.93 3.87 4.28
CA GLY A 38 -16.48 3.26 5.52
C GLY A 38 -15.61 2.05 5.23
N LEU A 39 -14.47 1.93 5.90
CA LEU A 39 -13.64 0.72 5.91
C LEU A 39 -12.75 0.69 7.16
N HIS A 40 -12.29 -0.48 7.51
CA HIS A 40 -11.26 -0.65 8.54
C HIS A 40 -10.20 -1.65 8.08
N VAL A 41 -9.00 -1.53 8.64
CA VAL A 41 -7.87 -2.44 8.42
C VAL A 41 -7.26 -2.74 9.77
N ASP A 42 -7.22 -4.01 10.15
CA ASP A 42 -6.63 -4.45 11.42
C ASP A 42 -5.10 -4.55 11.34
N PRO A 43 -4.38 -4.46 12.47
CA PRO A 43 -2.93 -4.60 12.51
C PRO A 43 -2.48 -5.96 11.94
N GLY A 44 -1.52 -5.93 10.99
CA GLY A 44 -1.00 -7.12 10.34
C GLY A 44 -1.96 -7.75 9.31
N GLU A 45 -3.12 -7.14 9.07
CA GLU A 45 -4.06 -7.57 8.03
C GLU A 45 -3.64 -7.04 6.65
N ALA A 46 -3.88 -7.84 5.61
CA ALA A 46 -3.85 -7.38 4.24
C ALA A 46 -5.29 -7.18 3.75
N VAL A 47 -5.64 -5.95 3.39
CA VAL A 47 -6.97 -5.59 2.90
C VAL A 47 -6.89 -5.11 1.46
N GLY A 48 -7.80 -5.59 0.62
CA GLY A 48 -7.98 -5.14 -0.76
C GLY A 48 -9.12 -4.13 -0.89
N VAL A 49 -8.93 -3.09 -1.69
CA VAL A 49 -10.04 -2.29 -2.23
C VAL A 49 -10.04 -2.48 -3.73
N VAL A 50 -11.06 -3.13 -4.23
CA VAL A 50 -11.17 -3.53 -5.64
C VAL A 50 -12.36 -2.86 -6.31
N GLY A 51 -12.30 -2.72 -7.63
CA GLY A 51 -13.39 -2.12 -8.40
C GLY A 51 -12.91 -1.58 -9.74
N PRO A 52 -13.85 -1.14 -10.61
CA PRO A 52 -13.53 -0.62 -11.93
C PRO A 52 -12.72 0.69 -11.88
N ASN A 53 -12.20 1.10 -13.04
CA ASN A 53 -11.59 2.42 -13.19
C ASN A 53 -12.65 3.50 -12.91
N GLY A 54 -12.24 4.57 -12.22
CA GLY A 54 -13.15 5.62 -11.81
C GLY A 54 -14.00 5.32 -10.56
N ALA A 55 -13.88 4.13 -9.95
CA ALA A 55 -14.62 3.79 -8.73
C ALA A 55 -14.24 4.62 -7.50
N GLY A 56 -13.12 5.38 -7.53
CA GLY A 56 -12.64 6.19 -6.40
C GLY A 56 -11.48 5.59 -5.62
N LYS A 57 -10.90 4.46 -6.06
CA LYS A 57 -9.82 3.74 -5.36
C LYS A 57 -8.59 4.60 -5.07
N THR A 58 -8.02 5.23 -6.10
CA THR A 58 -6.89 6.16 -5.94
C THR A 58 -7.26 7.39 -5.09
N THR A 59 -8.49 7.89 -5.22
CA THR A 59 -8.98 8.99 -4.37
C THR A 59 -9.00 8.58 -2.91
N LEU A 60 -9.45 7.37 -2.61
CA LEU A 60 -9.43 6.82 -1.26
C LEU A 60 -8.02 6.78 -0.68
N LEU A 61 -7.03 6.23 -1.42
CA LEU A 61 -5.64 6.24 -0.96
C LEU A 61 -5.06 7.65 -0.81
N ARG A 62 -5.44 8.59 -1.67
CA ARG A 62 -5.03 10.00 -1.55
C ARG A 62 -5.62 10.67 -0.31
N VAL A 63 -6.83 10.30 0.09
CA VAL A 63 -7.42 10.76 1.36
C VAL A 63 -6.64 10.19 2.54
N ILE A 64 -6.40 8.88 2.56
CA ILE A 64 -5.65 8.21 3.63
C ILE A 64 -4.21 8.76 3.74
N SER A 65 -3.59 9.08 2.60
CA SER A 65 -2.24 9.65 2.55
C SER A 65 -2.19 11.18 2.71
N GLY A 66 -3.31 11.84 3.10
CA GLY A 66 -3.37 13.26 3.38
C GLY A 66 -3.15 14.18 2.16
N LEU A 67 -3.20 13.63 0.94
CA LEU A 67 -3.07 14.37 -0.33
C LEU A 67 -4.39 15.03 -0.72
N ILE A 68 -5.52 14.52 -0.24
CA ILE A 68 -6.86 15.08 -0.38
C ILE A 68 -7.48 15.13 1.00
N ARG A 69 -8.06 16.26 1.37
CA ARG A 69 -8.82 16.38 2.62
C ARG A 69 -10.23 15.87 2.42
N PRO A 70 -10.77 15.05 3.33
CA PRO A 70 -12.17 14.68 3.30
C PRO A 70 -13.04 15.92 3.55
N THR A 71 -14.21 15.96 2.90
CA THR A 71 -15.21 17.03 3.08
C THR A 71 -16.20 16.69 4.20
N ALA A 72 -16.33 15.40 4.53
CA ALA A 72 -17.10 14.89 5.66
C ALA A 72 -16.62 13.50 6.07
N GLY A 73 -17.05 13.04 7.24
CA GLY A 73 -16.63 11.78 7.83
C GLY A 73 -15.40 11.91 8.72
N SER A 74 -14.85 10.79 9.15
CA SER A 74 -13.64 10.73 9.98
C SER A 74 -12.66 9.69 9.48
N LEU A 75 -11.38 9.94 9.72
CA LEU A 75 -10.26 9.10 9.33
C LEU A 75 -9.29 8.99 10.49
N ARG A 76 -9.03 7.77 10.98
CA ARG A 76 -8.14 7.52 12.10
C ARG A 76 -7.12 6.43 11.80
N PHE A 77 -5.93 6.60 12.32
CA PHE A 77 -4.90 5.57 12.31
C PHE A 77 -4.28 5.46 13.71
N ASP A 78 -4.36 4.27 14.33
CA ASP A 78 -3.86 4.05 15.68
C ASP A 78 -4.37 5.09 16.70
N GLY A 79 -5.65 5.44 16.59
CA GLY A 79 -6.28 6.47 17.41
C GLY A 79 -5.96 7.93 17.02
N HIS A 80 -4.95 8.17 16.18
CA HIS A 80 -4.63 9.51 15.67
C HIS A 80 -5.63 9.93 14.59
N ASP A 81 -6.17 11.13 14.71
CA ASP A 81 -7.00 11.73 13.69
C ASP A 81 -6.14 12.15 12.49
N LEU A 82 -6.40 11.56 11.33
CA LEU A 82 -5.74 11.89 10.07
C LEU A 82 -6.48 12.92 9.23
N THR A 83 -7.70 13.30 9.59
CA THR A 83 -8.58 14.18 8.80
C THR A 83 -7.90 15.51 8.45
N THR A 84 -7.10 16.03 9.36
CA THR A 84 -6.36 17.30 9.20
C THR A 84 -4.84 17.13 9.17
N THR A 85 -4.35 15.90 9.32
CA THR A 85 -2.91 15.62 9.36
C THR A 85 -2.29 15.85 7.97
N PRO A 86 -1.24 16.67 7.85
CA PRO A 86 -0.61 16.93 6.56
C PRO A 86 0.17 15.71 6.06
N ALA A 87 0.17 15.48 4.75
CA ALA A 87 0.78 14.31 4.12
C ALA A 87 2.25 14.06 4.54
N HIS A 88 3.05 15.12 4.74
CA HIS A 88 4.45 14.99 5.13
C HIS A 88 4.66 14.46 6.57
N ALA A 89 3.64 14.51 7.42
CA ALA A 89 3.69 13.98 8.78
C ALA A 89 3.34 12.49 8.87
N LEU A 90 2.67 11.93 7.88
CA LEU A 90 2.18 10.55 7.88
C LEU A 90 3.30 9.49 7.96
N PRO A 91 4.48 9.66 7.33
CA PRO A 91 5.59 8.72 7.52
C PRO A 91 6.06 8.58 8.97
N ALA A 92 5.98 9.65 9.76
CA ALA A 92 6.32 9.61 11.18
C ALA A 92 5.29 8.82 12.01
N LEU A 93 4.04 8.74 11.55
CA LEU A 93 3.00 7.90 12.14
C LEU A 93 3.11 6.43 11.66
N GLY A 94 3.97 6.14 10.69
CA GLY A 94 4.16 4.81 10.13
C GLY A 94 3.25 4.50 8.94
N ILE A 95 2.77 5.51 8.23
CA ILE A 95 1.99 5.34 6.99
C ILE A 95 2.90 5.58 5.78
N ALA A 96 3.08 4.57 4.93
CA ALA A 96 3.80 4.70 3.66
C ALA A 96 2.86 4.47 2.48
N HIS A 97 3.02 5.26 1.43
CA HIS A 97 2.23 5.18 0.21
C HIS A 97 3.11 4.99 -1.02
N VAL A 98 2.82 3.96 -1.78
CA VAL A 98 3.36 3.72 -3.12
C VAL A 98 2.27 4.09 -4.12
N PRO A 99 2.35 5.26 -4.75
CA PRO A 99 1.33 5.71 -5.70
C PRO A 99 1.46 4.95 -7.02
N GLU A 100 0.39 4.94 -7.79
CA GLU A 100 0.42 4.60 -9.21
C GLU A 100 1.58 5.33 -9.91
N ASN A 101 2.15 4.79 -10.95
CA ASN A 101 3.31 5.37 -11.66
C ASN A 101 4.62 5.45 -10.85
N ARG A 102 4.73 4.73 -9.72
CA ARG A 102 5.99 4.46 -8.96
C ARG A 102 6.65 5.71 -8.38
N ARG A 103 6.63 6.84 -9.08
CA ARG A 103 7.22 8.15 -8.73
C ARG A 103 8.64 8.05 -8.15
N LEU A 104 9.48 7.27 -8.82
CA LEU A 104 10.91 7.22 -8.51
C LEU A 104 11.59 8.52 -8.94
N PHE A 105 12.76 8.77 -8.37
CA PHE A 105 13.70 9.78 -8.85
C PHE A 105 14.57 9.15 -9.94
N PRO A 106 14.30 9.39 -11.23
CA PRO A 106 14.90 8.61 -12.33
C PRO A 106 16.41 8.84 -12.49
N HIS A 107 16.90 10.00 -12.06
CA HIS A 107 18.31 10.39 -12.12
C HIS A 107 19.10 9.99 -10.86
N LEU A 108 18.44 9.40 -9.87
CA LEU A 108 19.07 8.80 -8.70
C LEU A 108 19.23 7.29 -8.93
N THR A 109 20.29 6.74 -8.35
CA THR A 109 20.50 5.29 -8.30
C THR A 109 19.42 4.59 -7.46
N VAL A 110 19.36 3.27 -7.54
CA VAL A 110 18.49 2.46 -6.67
C VAL A 110 18.79 2.74 -5.20
N GLU A 111 20.05 2.72 -4.78
CA GLU A 111 20.42 2.96 -3.38
C GLU A 111 20.07 4.38 -2.92
N GLU A 112 20.26 5.39 -3.77
CA GLU A 112 19.86 6.76 -3.47
C GLU A 112 18.33 6.90 -3.35
N ASN A 113 17.54 6.23 -4.21
CA ASN A 113 16.09 6.16 -4.06
C ASN A 113 15.70 5.55 -2.71
N LEU A 114 16.35 4.45 -2.28
CA LEU A 114 16.13 3.86 -0.96
C LEU A 114 16.50 4.86 0.16
N LYS A 115 17.63 5.57 0.03
CA LYS A 115 18.06 6.58 1.00
C LYS A 115 17.04 7.71 1.16
N VAL A 116 16.40 8.14 0.08
CA VAL A 116 15.29 9.10 0.14
C VAL A 116 14.14 8.57 0.98
N GLY A 117 13.83 7.27 0.92
CA GLY A 117 12.78 6.66 1.77
C GLY A 117 13.06 6.74 3.26
N ALA A 118 14.34 6.81 3.66
CA ALA A 118 14.78 6.95 5.05
C ALA A 118 15.07 8.41 5.45
N PHE A 119 14.41 9.40 4.83
CA PHE A 119 14.73 10.83 5.02
C PHE A 119 14.42 11.35 6.44
N SER A 120 13.47 10.75 7.14
CA SER A 120 13.04 11.23 8.45
C SER A 120 14.11 10.99 9.53
N PRO A 121 14.22 11.87 10.55
CA PRO A 121 15.16 11.67 11.66
C PRO A 121 15.00 10.32 12.35
N ALA A 122 13.77 9.82 12.47
CA ALA A 122 13.49 8.51 13.07
C ALA A 122 13.91 7.32 12.19
N ALA A 123 13.93 7.49 10.87
CA ALA A 123 14.28 6.41 9.93
C ALA A 123 15.80 6.31 9.68
N ARG A 124 16.52 7.45 9.70
CA ARG A 124 17.96 7.53 9.37
C ARG A 124 18.85 6.57 10.14
N PRO A 125 18.71 6.42 11.48
CA PRO A 125 19.55 5.49 12.25
C PRO A 125 19.40 4.02 11.80
N HIS A 126 18.26 3.68 11.22
CA HIS A 126 17.94 2.31 10.79
C HIS A 126 18.22 2.05 9.30
N PHE A 127 18.81 3.01 8.59
CA PHE A 127 19.00 2.94 7.12
C PHE A 127 19.70 1.64 6.69
N ILE A 128 20.84 1.30 7.30
CA ILE A 128 21.64 0.13 6.90
C ILE A 128 20.83 -1.16 7.08
N ALA A 129 20.23 -1.36 8.25
CA ALA A 129 19.46 -2.57 8.54
C ALA A 129 18.25 -2.71 7.61
N ARG A 130 17.51 -1.63 7.38
CA ARG A 130 16.34 -1.63 6.48
C ARG A 130 16.71 -1.80 5.03
N ARG A 131 17.80 -1.17 4.58
CA ARG A 131 18.33 -1.37 3.23
C ARG A 131 18.70 -2.83 3.00
N ASP A 132 19.40 -3.45 3.93
CA ASP A 132 19.84 -4.82 3.81
C ASP A 132 18.64 -5.78 3.78
N HIS A 133 17.62 -5.52 4.60
CA HIS A 133 16.35 -6.25 4.53
C HIS A 133 15.62 -6.04 3.19
N VAL A 134 15.55 -4.82 2.66
CA VAL A 134 15.01 -4.56 1.32
C VAL A 134 15.79 -5.34 0.25
N TYR A 135 17.09 -5.47 0.39
CA TYR A 135 17.89 -6.29 -0.52
C TYR A 135 17.68 -7.80 -0.37
N GLU A 136 17.28 -8.27 0.82
CA GLU A 136 16.82 -9.67 1.02
C GLU A 136 15.46 -9.92 0.37
N LEU A 137 14.56 -8.94 0.42
CA LEU A 137 13.28 -8.98 -0.28
C LEU A 137 13.46 -8.93 -1.80
N PHE A 138 14.46 -8.16 -2.27
CA PHE A 138 14.72 -7.88 -3.68
C PHE A 138 16.20 -8.09 -4.06
N PRO A 139 16.69 -9.32 -4.16
CA PRO A 139 18.12 -9.59 -4.45
C PRO A 139 18.63 -8.93 -5.74
N LYS A 140 17.77 -8.81 -6.77
CA LYS A 140 18.12 -8.12 -8.02
C LYS A 140 18.41 -6.63 -7.82
N MET A 141 17.75 -5.97 -6.86
CA MET A 141 18.02 -4.57 -6.55
C MET A 141 19.41 -4.40 -5.92
N LYS A 142 19.85 -5.34 -5.06
CA LYS A 142 21.18 -5.33 -4.47
C LYS A 142 22.26 -5.36 -5.56
N ALA A 143 22.10 -6.24 -6.55
CA ALA A 143 23.05 -6.37 -7.66
C ALA A 143 23.10 -5.09 -8.53
N ARG A 144 21.99 -4.32 -8.58
CA ARG A 144 21.84 -3.11 -9.40
C ARG A 144 21.80 -1.82 -8.56
N ARG A 145 22.31 -1.84 -7.33
CA ARG A 145 22.18 -0.71 -6.40
C ARG A 145 22.74 0.63 -6.92
N HIS A 146 23.73 0.57 -7.80
CA HIS A 146 24.36 1.76 -8.42
C HIS A 146 23.76 2.13 -9.79
N GLN A 147 22.77 1.36 -10.30
CA GLN A 147 22.10 1.67 -11.55
C GLN A 147 21.10 2.80 -11.35
N LEU A 148 21.00 3.72 -12.32
CA LEU A 148 19.99 4.78 -12.33
C LEU A 148 18.59 4.17 -12.42
N ALA A 149 17.68 4.61 -11.53
CA ALA A 149 16.32 4.05 -11.46
C ALA A 149 15.54 4.25 -12.77
N GLY A 150 15.79 5.33 -13.51
CA GLY A 150 15.14 5.58 -14.80
C GLY A 150 15.50 4.60 -15.91
N THR A 151 16.62 3.85 -15.78
CA THR A 151 17.06 2.86 -16.75
C THR A 151 16.59 1.43 -16.47
N MET A 152 15.86 1.23 -15.37
CA MET A 152 15.34 -0.07 -14.97
C MET A 152 14.05 -0.43 -15.72
N SER A 153 13.75 -1.72 -15.83
CA SER A 153 12.46 -2.18 -16.34
C SER A 153 11.31 -1.72 -15.41
N GLY A 154 10.09 -1.66 -15.96
CA GLY A 154 8.92 -1.25 -15.18
C GLY A 154 8.69 -2.06 -13.90
N GLY A 155 8.94 -3.37 -13.95
CA GLY A 155 8.85 -4.23 -12.77
C GLY A 155 9.93 -3.94 -11.72
N GLU A 156 11.18 -3.72 -12.15
CA GLU A 156 12.28 -3.35 -11.26
C GLU A 156 12.05 -1.98 -10.62
N GLN A 157 11.49 -1.03 -11.38
CA GLN A 157 11.08 0.27 -10.85
C GLN A 157 9.98 0.13 -9.79
N GLN A 158 9.00 -0.77 -10.00
CA GLN A 158 7.94 -1.06 -9.03
C GLN A 158 8.52 -1.61 -7.73
N MET A 159 9.44 -2.58 -7.83
CA MET A 159 10.13 -3.13 -6.65
C MET A 159 10.96 -2.07 -5.93
N CYS A 160 11.61 -1.17 -6.67
CA CYS A 160 12.36 -0.05 -6.09
C CYS A 160 11.42 0.95 -5.37
N ALA A 161 10.24 1.24 -5.91
CA ALA A 161 9.26 2.12 -5.28
C ALA A 161 8.73 1.53 -3.97
N ILE A 162 8.42 0.23 -3.96
CA ILE A 162 8.01 -0.49 -2.74
C ILE A 162 9.18 -0.52 -1.73
N GLY A 163 10.37 -0.87 -2.18
CA GLY A 163 11.59 -0.84 -1.34
C GLY A 163 11.81 0.52 -0.69
N ARG A 164 11.70 1.61 -1.45
CA ARG A 164 11.78 2.98 -0.94
C ARG A 164 10.73 3.27 0.14
N ALA A 165 9.49 2.81 -0.05
CA ALA A 165 8.44 2.97 0.93
C ALA A 165 8.73 2.20 2.22
N LEU A 166 9.32 1.00 2.14
CA LEU A 166 9.71 0.21 3.32
C LEU A 166 10.84 0.86 4.13
N MET A 167 11.65 1.74 3.53
CA MET A 167 12.77 2.40 4.23
C MET A 167 12.34 3.33 5.36
N CYS A 168 11.11 3.87 5.36
CA CYS A 168 10.62 4.66 6.49
C CYS A 168 10.27 3.80 7.71
N GLY A 169 10.19 2.47 7.58
CA GLY A 169 9.73 1.54 8.61
C GLY A 169 8.24 1.67 8.88
N PRO A 170 7.41 1.45 7.87
CA PRO A 170 5.98 1.68 8.00
C PRO A 170 5.31 0.65 8.92
N ARG A 171 4.17 1.02 9.46
CA ARG A 171 3.22 0.16 10.17
C ARG A 171 2.08 -0.28 9.23
N ILE A 172 1.78 0.57 8.25
CA ILE A 172 0.87 0.26 7.14
C ILE A 172 1.48 0.71 5.81
N LEU A 173 1.38 -0.15 4.81
CA LEU A 173 1.79 0.12 3.44
C LEU A 173 0.55 0.24 2.55
N LEU A 174 0.40 1.40 1.93
CA LEU A 174 -0.65 1.68 0.95
C LEU A 174 -0.09 1.46 -0.46
N LEU A 175 -0.73 0.62 -1.26
CA LEU A 175 -0.32 0.29 -2.62
C LEU A 175 -1.41 0.67 -3.61
N ASP A 176 -1.11 1.63 -4.51
CA ASP A 176 -2.02 2.12 -5.54
C ASP A 176 -1.73 1.45 -6.88
N GLU A 177 -2.57 0.50 -7.27
CA GLU A 177 -2.49 -0.29 -8.51
C GLU A 177 -1.07 -0.80 -8.81
N PRO A 178 -0.43 -1.52 -7.86
CA PRO A 178 0.98 -1.89 -8.00
C PRO A 178 1.25 -2.88 -9.14
N SER A 179 0.23 -3.50 -9.71
CA SER A 179 0.35 -4.42 -10.85
C SER A 179 0.16 -3.75 -12.22
N ALA A 180 -0.27 -2.48 -12.25
CA ALA A 180 -0.62 -1.79 -13.49
C ALA A 180 0.54 -1.73 -14.49
N GLY A 181 0.29 -2.15 -15.74
CA GLY A 181 1.28 -2.11 -16.83
C GLY A 181 2.48 -3.04 -16.66
N LEU A 182 2.39 -4.05 -15.78
CA LEU A 182 3.46 -5.03 -15.57
C LEU A 182 3.19 -6.34 -16.31
N ALA A 183 4.28 -7.02 -16.70
CA ALA A 183 4.20 -8.35 -17.25
C ALA A 183 3.66 -9.36 -16.20
N PRO A 184 2.91 -10.42 -16.61
CA PRO A 184 2.27 -11.35 -15.68
C PRO A 184 3.20 -11.94 -14.60
N LEU A 185 4.43 -12.29 -14.98
CA LEU A 185 5.42 -12.82 -14.03
C LEU A 185 5.81 -11.80 -12.96
N VAL A 186 5.89 -10.52 -13.33
CA VAL A 186 6.23 -9.44 -12.38
C VAL A 186 5.05 -9.14 -11.47
N VAL A 187 3.83 -9.17 -11.98
CA VAL A 187 2.60 -9.07 -11.18
C VAL A 187 2.60 -10.13 -10.09
N GLN A 188 2.92 -11.38 -10.43
CA GLN A 188 3.02 -12.46 -9.46
C GLN A 188 4.07 -12.16 -8.37
N GLN A 189 5.25 -11.65 -8.75
CA GLN A 189 6.29 -11.24 -7.82
C GLN A 189 5.84 -10.12 -6.86
N VAL A 190 5.05 -9.15 -7.34
CA VAL A 190 4.48 -8.09 -6.48
C VAL A 190 3.53 -8.69 -5.44
N PHE A 191 2.65 -9.59 -5.84
CA PHE A 191 1.71 -10.22 -4.92
C PHE A 191 2.39 -11.20 -3.95
N ASP A 192 3.42 -11.91 -4.39
CA ASP A 192 4.23 -12.76 -3.50
C ASP A 192 4.95 -11.92 -2.44
N LEU A 193 5.45 -10.74 -2.83
CA LEU A 193 6.00 -9.78 -1.90
C LEU A 193 4.95 -9.31 -0.87
N VAL A 194 3.74 -8.96 -1.30
CA VAL A 194 2.65 -8.56 -0.38
C VAL A 194 2.40 -9.65 0.65
N ARG A 195 2.35 -10.93 0.24
CA ARG A 195 2.21 -12.05 1.18
C ARG A 195 3.37 -12.11 2.17
N ARG A 196 4.61 -11.93 1.69
CA ARG A 196 5.82 -12.01 2.52
C ARG A 196 5.84 -10.89 3.56
N ILE A 197 5.65 -9.64 3.17
CA ILE A 197 5.67 -8.51 4.12
C ILE A 197 4.52 -8.57 5.12
N ARG A 198 3.35 -9.10 4.73
CA ARG A 198 2.25 -9.39 5.64
C ARG A 198 2.65 -10.46 6.67
N GLN A 199 3.31 -11.56 6.25
CA GLN A 199 3.80 -12.59 7.17
C GLN A 199 4.84 -12.04 8.17
N GLU A 200 5.56 -10.99 7.82
CA GLU A 200 6.43 -10.23 8.71
C GLU A 200 5.69 -9.28 9.66
N GLY A 201 4.34 -9.24 9.59
CA GLY A 201 3.47 -8.45 10.47
C GLY A 201 3.15 -7.03 9.98
N LEU A 202 3.53 -6.68 8.74
CA LEU A 202 3.19 -5.38 8.16
C LEU A 202 1.73 -5.37 7.70
N THR A 203 0.99 -4.34 8.11
CA THR A 203 -0.36 -4.08 7.59
C THR A 203 -0.30 -3.59 6.15
N VAL A 204 -1.17 -4.08 5.28
CA VAL A 204 -1.20 -3.68 3.86
C VAL A 204 -2.61 -3.30 3.44
N LEU A 205 -2.74 -2.15 2.80
CA LEU A 205 -3.95 -1.77 2.06
C LEU A 205 -3.57 -1.64 0.58
N ILE A 206 -4.13 -2.51 -0.25
CA ILE A 206 -3.87 -2.53 -1.69
C ILE A 206 -5.14 -2.16 -2.46
N VAL A 207 -5.04 -1.22 -3.37
CA VAL A 207 -6.12 -0.96 -4.33
C VAL A 207 -5.74 -1.49 -5.69
N GLU A 208 -6.69 -2.16 -6.37
CA GLU A 208 -6.45 -2.82 -7.65
C GLU A 208 -7.74 -2.92 -8.48
N GLN A 209 -7.55 -3.04 -9.78
CA GLN A 209 -8.65 -3.33 -10.68
C GLN A 209 -8.89 -4.83 -10.83
N ASN A 210 -7.85 -5.65 -10.76
CA ASN A 210 -7.97 -7.10 -10.92
C ASN A 210 -8.41 -7.79 -9.62
N VAL A 211 -9.72 -7.94 -9.47
CA VAL A 211 -10.36 -8.55 -8.28
C VAL A 211 -9.83 -9.96 -8.03
N ALA A 212 -9.73 -10.79 -9.09
CA ALA A 212 -9.30 -12.19 -8.96
C ALA A 212 -7.89 -12.33 -8.38
N GLN A 213 -6.98 -11.44 -8.74
CA GLN A 213 -5.60 -11.47 -8.26
C GLN A 213 -5.52 -11.00 -6.80
N VAL A 214 -6.22 -9.93 -6.45
CA VAL A 214 -6.22 -9.38 -5.09
C VAL A 214 -6.80 -10.38 -4.09
N LEU A 215 -7.97 -10.97 -4.38
CA LEU A 215 -8.63 -11.91 -3.47
C LEU A 215 -7.77 -13.15 -3.12
N ARG A 216 -6.73 -13.45 -3.91
CA ARG A 216 -5.78 -14.54 -3.62
C ARG A 216 -4.71 -14.17 -2.59
N VAL A 217 -4.54 -12.89 -2.28
CA VAL A 217 -3.39 -12.42 -1.48
C VAL A 217 -3.77 -11.60 -0.25
N VAL A 218 -5.04 -11.15 -0.18
CA VAL A 218 -5.55 -10.39 0.96
C VAL A 218 -6.45 -11.23 1.85
N ASP A 219 -6.65 -10.82 3.10
CA ASP A 219 -7.52 -11.50 4.06
C ASP A 219 -8.98 -11.15 3.81
N ARG A 220 -9.21 -9.87 3.52
CA ARG A 220 -10.51 -9.25 3.36
C ARG A 220 -10.46 -8.22 2.24
N ALA A 221 -11.60 -7.95 1.61
CA ALA A 221 -11.67 -6.92 0.61
C ALA A 221 -12.98 -6.12 0.67
N TYR A 222 -12.89 -4.92 0.13
CA TYR A 222 -14.01 -4.01 -0.15
C TYR A 222 -14.14 -3.85 -1.66
N VAL A 223 -15.35 -4.01 -2.17
CA VAL A 223 -15.68 -3.69 -3.57
C VAL A 223 -16.17 -2.26 -3.62
N LEU A 224 -15.45 -1.41 -4.32
CA LEU A 224 -15.79 0.01 -4.48
C LEU A 224 -16.40 0.23 -5.86
N GLU A 225 -17.59 0.83 -5.89
CA GLU A 225 -18.30 1.21 -7.11
C GLU A 225 -18.81 2.64 -6.98
N THR A 226 -18.50 3.47 -7.96
CA THR A 226 -18.99 4.86 -8.03
C THR A 226 -18.85 5.62 -6.70
N GLY A 227 -17.68 5.46 -6.05
CA GLY A 227 -17.34 6.14 -4.80
C GLY A 227 -18.03 5.60 -3.55
N ARG A 228 -18.64 4.42 -3.59
CA ARG A 228 -19.33 3.76 -2.47
C ARG A 228 -18.83 2.34 -2.29
N VAL A 229 -18.85 1.83 -1.07
CA VAL A 229 -18.65 0.40 -0.80
C VAL A 229 -19.92 -0.35 -1.22
N ALA A 230 -19.78 -1.20 -2.23
CA ALA A 230 -20.86 -2.03 -2.76
C ALA A 230 -20.93 -3.39 -2.07
N ALA A 231 -19.79 -3.94 -1.68
CA ALA A 231 -19.68 -5.20 -0.93
C ALA A 231 -18.40 -5.21 -0.08
N GLU A 232 -18.43 -5.97 1.01
CA GLU A 232 -17.26 -6.24 1.85
C GLU A 232 -17.33 -7.67 2.39
N GLY A 233 -16.17 -8.26 2.68
CA GLY A 233 -16.12 -9.59 3.27
C GLY A 233 -14.74 -10.22 3.23
N ARG A 234 -14.63 -11.42 3.77
CA ARG A 234 -13.41 -12.24 3.65
C ARG A 234 -13.17 -12.59 2.19
N SER A 235 -11.91 -12.63 1.78
CA SER A 235 -11.53 -12.90 0.40
C SER A 235 -12.12 -14.19 -0.14
N ALA A 236 -12.17 -15.25 0.66
CA ALA A 236 -12.76 -16.52 0.27
C ALA A 236 -14.28 -16.43 0.06
N GLU A 237 -14.99 -15.65 0.89
CA GLU A 237 -16.42 -15.40 0.77
C GLU A 237 -16.75 -14.61 -0.49
N LEU A 238 -16.03 -13.52 -0.72
CA LEU A 238 -16.19 -12.69 -1.94
C LEU A 238 -15.84 -13.47 -3.21
N ALA A 239 -14.82 -14.33 -3.18
CA ALA A 239 -14.46 -15.17 -4.31
C ALA A 239 -15.51 -16.25 -4.63
N ALA A 240 -16.31 -16.65 -3.64
CA ALA A 240 -17.40 -17.61 -3.79
C ALA A 240 -18.74 -16.93 -4.16
N ASP A 241 -18.88 -15.63 -3.94
CA ASP A 241 -20.12 -14.89 -4.18
C ASP A 241 -20.50 -14.89 -5.68
N PRO A 242 -21.71 -15.36 -6.03
CA PRO A 242 -22.15 -15.42 -7.44
C PRO A 242 -22.25 -14.06 -8.12
N ALA A 243 -22.56 -12.97 -7.39
CA ALA A 243 -22.64 -11.64 -7.96
C ALA A 243 -21.24 -11.10 -8.28
N ILE A 244 -20.29 -11.25 -7.34
CA ILE A 244 -18.88 -10.89 -7.55
C ILE A 244 -18.26 -11.71 -8.69
N ARG A 245 -18.54 -13.01 -8.77
CA ARG A 245 -18.06 -13.86 -9.84
C ARG A 245 -18.56 -13.41 -11.21
N ARG A 246 -19.84 -13.11 -11.36
CA ARG A 246 -20.40 -12.62 -12.63
C ARG A 246 -19.83 -11.27 -13.04
N SER A 247 -19.72 -10.34 -12.09
CA SER A 247 -19.32 -8.96 -12.38
C SER A 247 -17.81 -8.80 -12.58
N TYR A 248 -16.98 -9.60 -11.87
CA TYR A 248 -15.53 -9.31 -11.74
C TYR A 248 -14.61 -10.51 -11.98
N LEU A 249 -15.09 -11.75 -11.91
CA LEU A 249 -14.24 -12.93 -12.01
C LEU A 249 -14.42 -13.72 -13.33
N GLY A 250 -15.23 -13.20 -14.27
CA GLY A 250 -15.42 -13.84 -15.58
C GLY A 250 -16.17 -15.18 -15.48
N GLY A 251 -17.18 -15.26 -14.62
CA GLY A 251 -18.03 -16.45 -14.49
C GLY A 251 -18.92 -16.61 -15.73
N HIS A 252 -18.60 -17.57 -16.58
CA HIS A 252 -19.53 -18.23 -17.49
C HIS A 252 -20.02 -19.51 -16.82
#